data_a6ca070589ad6e361b15747218adc48d
#
_entry.id   a6ca070589ad6e361b15747218adc48d
#
_cell.length_a   1.000
_cell.length_b   1.000
_cell.length_c   1.000
_cell.angle_alpha   90.00
_cell.angle_beta   90.00
_cell.angle_gamma   90.00
#
_symmetry.space_group_name_H-M   'P 1'
#
loop_
_entity.id
_entity.type
_entity.pdbx_description
1 polymer ?
#
loop_
_entity_poly.entity_id
_entity_poly.type
_entity_poly.pdbx_seq_one_letter_code
_entity_poly.pdbx_strand_id
1 'polypeptide(L)'
;GSEMCIRDRYMGTPDFAVESLKALVEGGYNIVGVITMPDKPMGRHGSVLQASPVKQYAESVGLPLLQPEKLKDEQFLEALRAWNADLQIVVLPEVVWNMPRLGTFNLHASLLPQYRGAAPINWAVINGDAETGVTTFFLKHEIDTGMIIRQKHLPIADTDDVGIVHDRLMDLGAGLVTETVDLILKGEVETVPQEQFYKDEKDLRPAPKIFKETCRIDWKRPMNTIYNFIRGLSPYPAAWAELASDDENQKRQTVKIYQTEKREAAHSFAIGSIHTDGKNYIDVAVEDGFLRILSLQLAGKKRMSAHDFLNGFKQISLFHME
;
A
#
# COMPACT_ATOMS: atom_id res chain seq x y z
N GLY A 1 16.33 32.73 -25.40
CA GLY A 1 15.77 31.43 -25.78
C GLY A 1 14.51 31.21 -25.00
N SER A 2 13.37 31.10 -25.66
CA SER A 2 12.12 30.76 -25.02
C SER A 2 12.26 29.37 -24.41
N GLU A 3 12.39 29.29 -23.08
CA GLU A 3 12.11 28.06 -22.37
C GLU A 3 10.68 27.69 -22.71
N MET A 4 10.52 26.69 -23.54
CA MET A 4 9.21 26.13 -23.84
C MET A 4 8.68 25.55 -22.54
N CYS A 5 7.69 26.23 -21.96
CA CYS A 5 7.07 25.81 -20.71
C CYS A 5 6.39 24.46 -20.94
N ILE A 6 7.02 23.39 -20.46
CA ILE A 6 6.50 22.04 -20.59
C ILE A 6 5.26 21.92 -19.71
N ARG A 7 4.21 21.35 -20.28
CA ARG A 7 2.91 21.18 -19.64
C ARG A 7 2.78 19.76 -19.14
N ASP A 8 2.69 19.63 -17.83
CA ASP A 8 2.54 18.34 -17.16
C ASP A 8 1.09 18.13 -16.73
N ARG A 9 0.57 16.93 -16.92
CA ARG A 9 -0.68 16.51 -16.30
C ARG A 9 -0.43 15.36 -15.36
N TYR A 10 -1.18 15.34 -14.28
CA TYR A 10 -1.00 14.41 -13.16
C TYR A 10 -2.24 13.55 -12.98
N MET A 11 -2.05 12.26 -12.75
CA MET A 11 -3.11 11.32 -12.45
C MET A 11 -2.81 10.56 -11.16
N GLY A 12 -3.71 10.61 -10.21
CA GLY A 12 -3.56 9.92 -8.94
C GLY A 12 -4.82 10.00 -8.08
N THR A 13 -4.96 9.12 -7.13
CA THR A 13 -6.13 9.07 -6.22
C THR A 13 -5.75 8.90 -4.76
N PRO A 14 -4.91 7.90 -4.35
CA PRO A 14 -4.65 7.61 -2.95
C PRO A 14 -3.72 8.63 -2.30
N ASP A 15 -3.60 8.55 -0.97
CA ASP A 15 -2.67 9.39 -0.18
C ASP A 15 -1.25 9.36 -0.72
N PHE A 16 -0.79 8.19 -1.17
CA PHE A 16 0.53 8.01 -1.76
C PHE A 16 0.78 8.97 -2.93
N ALA A 17 -0.25 9.29 -3.70
CA ALA A 17 -0.16 10.16 -4.85
C ALA A 17 -0.13 11.66 -4.50
N VAL A 18 -0.58 12.06 -3.32
CA VAL A 18 -0.65 13.49 -2.91
C VAL A 18 0.73 14.10 -2.76
N GLU A 19 1.66 13.41 -2.10
CA GLU A 19 2.99 13.96 -1.84
C GLU A 19 3.78 14.21 -3.13
N SER A 20 3.64 13.35 -4.14
CA SER A 20 4.26 13.55 -5.45
C SER A 20 3.67 14.77 -6.17
N LEU A 21 2.35 14.93 -6.15
CA LEU A 21 1.69 16.11 -6.74
C LEU A 21 2.11 17.40 -6.02
N LYS A 22 2.12 17.37 -4.69
CA LYS A 22 2.55 18.50 -3.86
C LYS A 22 4.00 18.89 -4.16
N ALA A 23 4.90 17.91 -4.27
CA ALA A 23 6.30 18.15 -4.60
C ALA A 23 6.46 18.83 -5.99
N LEU A 24 5.66 18.41 -6.97
CA LEU A 24 5.65 19.03 -8.29
C LEU A 24 5.13 20.47 -8.24
N VAL A 25 4.01 20.72 -7.57
CA VAL A 25 3.43 22.07 -7.44
C VAL A 25 4.38 23.01 -6.69
N GLU A 26 4.90 22.59 -5.56
CA GLU A 26 5.84 23.39 -4.75
C GLU A 26 7.19 23.60 -5.46
N GLY A 27 7.59 22.67 -6.30
CA GLY A 27 8.81 22.75 -7.10
C GLY A 27 8.68 23.68 -8.33
N GLY A 28 7.52 24.26 -8.57
CA GLY A 28 7.29 25.20 -9.67
C GLY A 28 7.07 24.56 -11.03
N TYR A 29 6.80 23.26 -11.09
CA TYR A 29 6.45 22.56 -12.35
C TYR A 29 5.08 23.01 -12.85
N ASN A 30 4.93 23.11 -14.17
CA ASN A 30 3.70 23.56 -14.80
C ASN A 30 2.67 22.43 -14.90
N ILE A 31 1.89 22.25 -13.85
CA ILE A 31 0.80 21.27 -13.82
C ILE A 31 -0.45 21.88 -14.48
N VAL A 32 -0.80 21.41 -15.66
CA VAL A 32 -1.95 21.94 -16.42
C VAL A 32 -3.27 21.32 -16.01
N GLY A 33 -3.24 20.17 -15.34
CA GLY A 33 -4.45 19.53 -14.82
C GLY A 33 -4.18 18.24 -14.08
N VAL A 34 -5.16 17.84 -13.29
CA VAL A 34 -5.14 16.65 -12.43
C VAL A 34 -6.32 15.76 -12.76
N ILE A 35 -6.06 14.47 -12.84
CA ILE A 35 -7.08 13.43 -13.02
C ILE A 35 -7.11 12.59 -11.75
N THR A 36 -8.28 12.40 -11.18
CA THR A 36 -8.49 11.56 -10.01
C THR A 36 -9.84 10.83 -10.12
N MET A 37 -10.04 9.84 -9.28
CA MET A 37 -11.31 9.09 -9.25
C MET A 37 -12.46 9.96 -8.76
N PRO A 38 -13.72 9.63 -9.16
CA PRO A 38 -14.92 10.27 -8.61
C PRO A 38 -14.97 10.16 -7.08
N ASP A 39 -15.68 11.09 -6.47
CA ASP A 39 -15.95 11.08 -5.04
C ASP A 39 -16.66 9.77 -4.65
N LYS A 40 -16.25 9.19 -3.52
CA LYS A 40 -16.80 7.91 -3.04
C LYS A 40 -17.83 8.14 -1.94
N PRO A 41 -18.96 7.37 -1.96
CA PRO A 41 -19.89 7.37 -0.85
C PRO A 41 -19.20 6.83 0.42
N MET A 42 -19.31 7.58 1.51
CA MET A 42 -18.77 7.23 2.82
C MET A 42 -19.86 7.35 3.89
N GLY A 43 -19.62 6.71 5.04
CA GLY A 43 -20.55 6.72 6.17
C GLY A 43 -21.66 5.66 6.09
N ARG A 44 -22.53 5.65 7.10
CA ARG A 44 -23.67 4.73 7.12
C ARG A 44 -24.61 5.04 5.94
N HIS A 45 -24.88 4.02 5.13
CA HIS A 45 -25.73 4.09 3.92
C HIS A 45 -25.25 5.05 2.82
N GLY A 46 -23.95 5.38 2.76
CA GLY A 46 -23.40 6.25 1.72
C GLY A 46 -23.93 7.69 1.75
N SER A 47 -24.24 8.19 2.94
CA SER A 47 -24.87 9.49 3.13
C SER A 47 -23.97 10.70 2.86
N VAL A 48 -22.65 10.49 2.75
CA VAL A 48 -21.67 11.56 2.50
C VAL A 48 -20.76 11.16 1.36
N LEU A 49 -20.54 12.07 0.40
CA LEU A 49 -19.55 11.91 -0.66
C LEU A 49 -18.20 12.44 -0.17
N GLN A 50 -17.16 11.62 -0.24
CA GLN A 50 -15.81 12.00 0.13
C GLN A 50 -14.93 12.14 -1.12
N ALA A 51 -14.30 13.31 -1.27
CA ALA A 51 -13.29 13.58 -2.27
C ALA A 51 -12.00 12.80 -1.98
N SER A 52 -11.29 12.39 -3.03
CA SER A 52 -9.95 11.80 -2.88
C SER A 52 -8.97 12.80 -2.28
N PRO A 53 -7.91 12.35 -1.59
CA PRO A 53 -6.85 13.25 -1.10
C PRO A 53 -6.23 14.09 -2.21
N VAL A 54 -6.04 13.52 -3.40
CA VAL A 54 -5.51 14.24 -4.57
C VAL A 54 -6.47 15.35 -5.02
N LYS A 55 -7.77 15.10 -5.05
CA LYS A 55 -8.77 16.13 -5.35
C LYS A 55 -8.74 17.26 -4.34
N GLN A 56 -8.72 16.93 -3.06
CA GLN A 56 -8.69 17.93 -1.99
C GLN A 56 -7.48 18.85 -2.13
N TYR A 57 -6.31 18.29 -2.39
CA TYR A 57 -5.10 19.09 -2.61
C TYR A 57 -5.18 19.92 -3.90
N ALA A 58 -5.60 19.33 -5.01
CA ALA A 58 -5.73 20.04 -6.30
C ALA A 58 -6.67 21.24 -6.20
N GLU A 59 -7.79 21.09 -5.53
CA GLU A 59 -8.74 22.19 -5.27
C GLU A 59 -8.12 23.28 -4.38
N SER A 60 -7.35 22.88 -3.37
CA SER A 60 -6.71 23.83 -2.45
C SER A 60 -5.69 24.75 -3.13
N VAL A 61 -5.10 24.33 -4.22
CA VAL A 61 -4.10 25.09 -5.01
C VAL A 61 -4.62 25.56 -6.37
N GLY A 62 -5.91 25.36 -6.63
CA GLY A 62 -6.59 25.89 -7.82
C GLY A 62 -6.24 25.19 -9.14
N LEU A 63 -5.88 23.91 -9.11
CA LEU A 63 -5.58 23.14 -10.33
C LEU A 63 -6.87 22.64 -11.03
N PRO A 64 -6.90 22.68 -12.38
CA PRO A 64 -7.99 22.04 -13.12
C PRO A 64 -8.09 20.55 -12.80
N LEU A 65 -9.32 20.04 -12.69
CA LEU A 65 -9.60 18.70 -12.22
C LEU A 65 -10.56 17.98 -13.16
N LEU A 66 -10.25 16.71 -13.47
CA LEU A 66 -11.14 15.78 -14.17
C LEU A 66 -11.33 14.52 -13.31
N GLN A 67 -12.58 14.08 -13.18
CA GLN A 67 -12.99 12.91 -12.39
C GLN A 67 -13.83 11.94 -13.24
N PRO A 68 -13.24 11.27 -14.22
CA PRO A 68 -14.00 10.38 -15.10
C PRO A 68 -14.46 9.12 -14.37
N GLU A 69 -15.72 8.73 -14.58
CA GLU A 69 -16.21 7.42 -14.17
C GLU A 69 -15.65 6.31 -15.06
N LYS A 70 -15.49 6.61 -16.33
CA LYS A 70 -14.90 5.71 -17.33
C LYS A 70 -13.80 6.43 -18.11
N LEU A 71 -12.62 5.86 -18.09
CA LEU A 71 -11.45 6.42 -18.75
C LEU A 71 -11.54 6.43 -20.29
N LYS A 72 -12.47 5.67 -20.87
CA LYS A 72 -12.73 5.63 -22.31
C LYS A 72 -13.85 6.56 -22.77
N ASP A 73 -14.43 7.35 -21.87
CA ASP A 73 -15.47 8.31 -22.20
C ASP A 73 -14.95 9.41 -23.14
N GLU A 74 -15.65 9.64 -24.27
CA GLU A 74 -15.22 10.61 -25.29
C GLU A 74 -15.19 12.05 -24.76
N GLN A 75 -16.12 12.44 -23.93
CA GLN A 75 -16.12 13.78 -23.33
C GLN A 75 -14.90 14.00 -22.43
N PHE A 76 -14.53 12.98 -21.66
CA PHE A 76 -13.32 13.01 -20.86
C PHE A 76 -12.08 13.10 -21.73
N LEU A 77 -12.00 12.30 -22.80
CA LEU A 77 -10.86 12.30 -23.70
C LEU A 77 -10.70 13.64 -24.42
N GLU A 78 -11.79 14.29 -24.83
CA GLU A 78 -11.76 15.64 -25.40
C GLU A 78 -11.26 16.68 -24.40
N ALA A 79 -11.78 16.66 -23.16
CA ALA A 79 -11.32 17.55 -22.12
C ALA A 79 -9.84 17.34 -21.80
N LEU A 80 -9.38 16.10 -21.81
CA LEU A 80 -8.00 15.73 -21.59
C LEU A 80 -7.08 16.25 -22.72
N ARG A 81 -7.49 16.11 -23.96
CA ARG A 81 -6.75 16.63 -25.13
C ARG A 81 -6.66 18.16 -25.10
N ALA A 82 -7.69 18.85 -24.60
CA ALA A 82 -7.70 20.30 -24.49
C ALA A 82 -6.61 20.85 -23.56
N TRP A 83 -6.14 20.08 -22.60
CA TRP A 83 -4.99 20.47 -21.77
C TRP A 83 -3.68 20.49 -22.54
N ASN A 84 -3.59 19.80 -23.68
CA ASN A 84 -2.40 19.74 -24.52
C ASN A 84 -1.12 19.48 -23.72
N ALA A 85 -1.14 18.48 -22.85
CA ALA A 85 -0.02 18.14 -22.01
C ALA A 85 1.12 17.51 -22.80
N ASP A 86 2.35 17.85 -22.47
CA ASP A 86 3.57 17.28 -23.05
C ASP A 86 4.01 16.00 -22.35
N LEU A 87 3.73 15.90 -21.07
CA LEU A 87 4.11 14.77 -20.20
C LEU A 87 2.93 14.37 -19.32
N GLN A 88 2.79 13.10 -19.06
CA GLN A 88 1.84 12.56 -18.08
C GLN A 88 2.57 11.79 -17.01
N ILE A 89 2.22 12.08 -15.76
CA ILE A 89 2.73 11.43 -14.56
C ILE A 89 1.59 10.66 -13.91
N VAL A 90 1.77 9.37 -13.71
CA VAL A 90 0.75 8.48 -13.16
C VAL A 90 1.26 7.84 -11.87
N VAL A 91 0.44 7.87 -10.85
CA VAL A 91 0.70 7.21 -9.57
C VAL A 91 -0.46 6.24 -9.26
N LEU A 92 -0.92 5.51 -10.29
CA LEU A 92 -1.97 4.49 -10.22
C LEU A 92 -1.70 3.34 -11.21
N PRO A 93 -2.07 2.10 -10.89
CA PRO A 93 -1.65 0.94 -11.66
C PRO A 93 -2.41 0.64 -12.97
N GLU A 94 -3.43 1.36 -13.39
CA GLU A 94 -4.35 0.83 -14.42
C GLU A 94 -4.58 1.66 -15.69
N VAL A 95 -3.78 2.69 -16.02
CA VAL A 95 -4.11 3.51 -17.21
C VAL A 95 -2.92 3.78 -18.09
N VAL A 96 -2.95 3.24 -19.31
CA VAL A 96 -1.96 3.50 -20.36
C VAL A 96 -2.56 4.50 -21.36
N TRP A 97 -1.91 5.68 -21.50
CA TRP A 97 -2.29 6.71 -22.45
C TRP A 97 -1.09 7.15 -23.30
N ASN A 98 -1.18 6.98 -24.61
CA ASN A 98 -0.12 7.35 -25.55
C ASN A 98 -0.30 8.77 -26.14
N MET A 99 -0.93 9.69 -25.39
CA MET A 99 -1.20 11.03 -25.92
C MET A 99 -0.04 12.00 -25.81
N PRO A 100 0.67 12.12 -24.67
CA PRO A 100 1.72 13.11 -24.52
C PRO A 100 2.96 12.80 -25.35
N ARG A 101 3.55 13.81 -25.98
CA ARG A 101 4.75 13.63 -26.83
C ARG A 101 5.99 13.16 -26.06
N LEU A 102 6.11 13.51 -24.77
CA LEU A 102 7.21 13.06 -23.89
C LEU A 102 6.89 11.76 -23.17
N GLY A 103 5.69 11.19 -23.41
CA GLY A 103 5.27 9.91 -22.87
C GLY A 103 4.54 10.02 -21.54
N THR A 104 4.34 8.86 -20.95
CA THR A 104 3.70 8.68 -19.65
C THR A 104 4.59 7.83 -18.79
N PHE A 105 4.93 8.30 -17.59
CA PHE A 105 5.63 7.48 -16.63
C PHE A 105 4.80 7.28 -15.37
N ASN A 106 5.08 6.19 -14.65
CA ASN A 106 4.46 5.83 -13.39
C ASN A 106 5.50 5.76 -12.27
N LEU A 107 5.06 6.07 -11.08
CA LEU A 107 5.76 5.76 -9.83
C LEU A 107 5.18 4.49 -9.25
N HIS A 108 6.00 3.45 -9.11
CA HIS A 108 5.62 2.18 -8.50
C HIS A 108 6.37 1.98 -7.18
N ALA A 109 5.64 1.55 -6.16
CA ALA A 109 6.17 1.43 -4.81
C ALA A 109 6.85 0.07 -4.56
N SER A 110 7.77 -0.29 -5.44
CA SER A 110 8.67 -1.43 -5.30
C SER A 110 9.96 -1.20 -6.10
N LEU A 111 10.92 -2.08 -5.90
CA LEU A 111 12.10 -2.21 -6.76
C LEU A 111 11.74 -3.13 -7.93
N LEU A 112 11.13 -2.56 -8.99
CA LEU A 112 10.79 -3.33 -10.18
C LEU A 112 12.04 -4.01 -10.76
N PRO A 113 11.92 -5.23 -11.31
CA PRO A 113 10.72 -5.98 -11.68
C PRO A 113 10.03 -6.75 -10.56
N GLN A 114 10.53 -6.70 -9.33
CA GLN A 114 9.88 -7.34 -8.19
C GLN A 114 8.56 -6.61 -7.84
N TYR A 115 7.57 -7.38 -7.42
CA TYR A 115 6.29 -6.87 -6.94
C TYR A 115 5.50 -6.03 -7.95
N ARG A 116 5.47 -6.47 -9.20
CA ARG A 116 4.48 -5.97 -10.16
C ARG A 116 3.08 -6.29 -9.63
N GLY A 117 2.16 -5.35 -9.72
CA GLY A 117 0.78 -5.55 -9.32
C GLY A 117 0.23 -4.52 -8.33
N ALA A 118 -0.84 -4.88 -7.64
CA ALA A 118 -1.70 -3.95 -6.91
C ALA A 118 -1.22 -3.59 -5.50
N ALA A 119 -0.44 -4.45 -4.82
CA ALA A 119 -0.09 -4.29 -3.41
C ALA A 119 1.41 -4.49 -3.13
N PRO A 120 2.29 -3.74 -3.82
CA PRO A 120 3.74 -3.96 -3.74
C PRO A 120 4.32 -3.72 -2.35
N ILE A 121 3.84 -2.72 -1.62
CA ILE A 121 4.36 -2.38 -0.29
C ILE A 121 4.01 -3.49 0.71
N ASN A 122 2.75 -3.93 0.71
CA ASN A 122 2.29 -4.99 1.59
C ASN A 122 3.11 -6.28 1.39
N TRP A 123 3.26 -6.71 0.14
CA TRP A 123 3.92 -7.99 -0.13
C TRP A 123 5.41 -7.98 0.16
N ALA A 124 6.10 -6.86 0.01
CA ALA A 124 7.49 -6.75 0.43
C ALA A 124 7.66 -6.97 1.94
N VAL A 125 6.79 -6.37 2.75
CA VAL A 125 6.81 -6.54 4.22
C VAL A 125 6.34 -7.95 4.62
N ILE A 126 5.26 -8.46 4.02
CA ILE A 126 4.75 -9.82 4.28
C ILE A 126 5.83 -10.87 4.01
N ASN A 127 6.58 -10.72 2.94
CA ASN A 127 7.66 -11.66 2.58
C ASN A 127 8.92 -11.49 3.44
N GLY A 128 8.94 -10.52 4.34
CA GLY A 128 10.07 -10.31 5.25
C GLY A 128 11.30 -9.72 4.58
N ASP A 129 11.14 -8.99 3.48
CA ASP A 129 12.25 -8.35 2.80
C ASP A 129 12.94 -7.33 3.70
N ALA A 130 14.27 -7.27 3.64
CA ALA A 130 15.05 -6.29 4.37
C ALA A 130 15.10 -4.92 3.69
N GLU A 131 14.65 -4.85 2.44
CA GLU A 131 14.71 -3.67 1.60
C GLU A 131 13.54 -3.65 0.62
N THR A 132 13.05 -2.46 0.33
CA THR A 132 12.14 -2.17 -0.77
C THR A 132 12.57 -0.85 -1.42
N GLY A 133 11.72 -0.24 -2.19
CA GLY A 133 12.00 1.05 -2.81
C GLY A 133 10.88 1.55 -3.69
N VAL A 134 11.22 2.53 -4.48
CA VAL A 134 10.33 3.13 -5.49
C VAL A 134 11.02 3.13 -6.84
N THR A 135 10.23 2.98 -7.90
CA THR A 135 10.69 2.94 -9.28
C THR A 135 9.84 3.88 -10.12
N THR A 136 10.48 4.72 -10.92
CA THR A 136 9.81 5.40 -12.03
C THR A 136 10.11 4.66 -13.33
N PHE A 137 9.09 4.47 -14.16
CA PHE A 137 9.22 3.74 -15.43
C PHE A 137 8.20 4.25 -16.46
N PHE A 138 8.55 4.17 -17.75
CA PHE A 138 7.61 4.47 -18.82
C PHE A 138 6.57 3.37 -18.96
N LEU A 139 5.32 3.76 -19.15
CA LEU A 139 4.22 2.80 -19.32
C LEU A 139 4.27 2.10 -20.67
N LYS A 140 3.96 0.80 -20.65
CA LYS A 140 3.69 -0.07 -21.79
C LYS A 140 2.30 -0.70 -21.64
N HIS A 141 1.88 -1.47 -22.64
CA HIS A 141 0.58 -2.15 -22.64
C HIS A 141 0.41 -3.18 -21.51
N GLU A 142 1.50 -3.79 -21.07
CA GLU A 142 1.50 -4.74 -19.96
C GLU A 142 1.73 -4.03 -18.62
N ILE A 143 1.05 -4.49 -17.58
CA ILE A 143 1.11 -3.87 -16.24
C ILE A 143 2.53 -3.91 -15.69
N ASP A 144 3.05 -2.75 -15.31
CA ASP A 144 4.31 -2.56 -14.61
C ASP A 144 5.56 -3.16 -15.31
N THR A 145 5.52 -3.32 -16.63
CA THR A 145 6.60 -3.95 -17.41
C THR A 145 7.46 -2.98 -18.21
N GLY A 146 7.18 -1.68 -18.16
CA GLY A 146 7.88 -0.69 -18.96
C GLY A 146 9.35 -0.49 -18.56
N MET A 147 10.04 0.32 -19.35
CA MET A 147 11.47 0.64 -19.16
C MET A 147 11.68 1.44 -17.88
N ILE A 148 12.58 1.00 -17.01
CA ILE A 148 12.93 1.69 -15.77
C ILE A 148 13.70 2.97 -16.08
N ILE A 149 13.27 4.08 -15.45
CA ILE A 149 13.97 5.37 -15.52
C ILE A 149 14.90 5.51 -14.32
N ARG A 150 14.36 5.40 -13.10
CA ARG A 150 15.12 5.53 -11.85
C ARG A 150 14.54 4.67 -10.74
N GLN A 151 15.39 4.34 -9.79
CA GLN A 151 15.00 3.64 -8.55
C GLN A 151 15.66 4.28 -7.35
N LYS A 152 14.96 4.26 -6.21
CA LYS A 152 15.53 4.57 -4.89
C LYS A 152 15.18 3.47 -3.91
N HIS A 153 16.13 3.12 -3.07
CA HIS A 153 16.06 2.03 -2.09
C HIS A 153 15.66 2.55 -0.71
N LEU A 154 14.93 1.73 0.03
CA LEU A 154 14.51 1.99 1.40
C LEU A 154 14.70 0.73 2.24
N PRO A 155 15.47 0.77 3.35
CA PRO A 155 15.57 -0.37 4.25
C PRO A 155 14.25 -0.58 5.02
N ILE A 156 13.92 -1.84 5.28
CA ILE A 156 12.79 -2.24 6.13
C ILE A 156 13.37 -2.83 7.41
N ALA A 157 13.11 -2.19 8.55
CA ALA A 157 13.47 -2.74 9.84
C ALA A 157 12.53 -3.88 10.24
N ASP A 158 13.01 -4.82 11.04
CA ASP A 158 12.22 -5.96 11.52
C ASP A 158 10.94 -5.57 12.28
N THR A 159 10.94 -4.39 12.87
CA THR A 159 9.80 -3.83 13.61
C THR A 159 8.91 -2.91 12.77
N ASP A 160 9.25 -2.61 11.53
CA ASP A 160 8.43 -1.76 10.67
C ASP A 160 7.17 -2.49 10.21
N ASP A 161 6.02 -1.84 10.32
CA ASP A 161 4.79 -2.30 9.68
C ASP A 161 4.61 -1.65 8.29
N VAL A 162 3.61 -2.10 7.54
CA VAL A 162 3.38 -1.56 6.20
C VAL A 162 2.98 -0.09 6.22
N GLY A 163 2.33 0.39 7.28
CA GLY A 163 1.99 1.82 7.41
C GLY A 163 3.23 2.70 7.48
N ILE A 164 4.22 2.30 8.25
CA ILE A 164 5.50 3.01 8.38
C ILE A 164 6.26 3.00 7.04
N VAL A 165 6.34 1.85 6.40
CA VAL A 165 7.02 1.69 5.10
C VAL A 165 6.32 2.51 4.02
N HIS A 166 4.98 2.48 3.99
CA HIS A 166 4.16 3.29 3.08
C HIS A 166 4.50 4.78 3.20
N ASP A 167 4.51 5.31 4.42
CA ASP A 167 4.76 6.75 4.64
C ASP A 167 6.17 7.15 4.20
N ARG A 168 7.17 6.32 4.50
CA ARG A 168 8.55 6.57 4.06
C ARG A 168 8.70 6.47 2.54
N LEU A 169 8.06 5.50 1.89
CA LEU A 169 8.08 5.36 0.43
C LEU A 169 7.33 6.50 -0.26
N MET A 170 6.27 7.01 0.34
CA MET A 170 5.53 8.17 -0.17
C MET A 170 6.43 9.39 -0.30
N ASP A 171 7.20 9.71 0.74
CA ASP A 171 8.14 10.82 0.73
C ASP A 171 9.31 10.59 -0.23
N LEU A 172 9.87 9.39 -0.22
CA LEU A 172 10.95 9.00 -1.13
C LEU A 172 10.50 9.05 -2.59
N GLY A 173 9.29 8.58 -2.87
CA GLY A 173 8.69 8.59 -4.20
C GLY A 173 8.42 10.00 -4.71
N ALA A 174 7.99 10.92 -3.86
CA ALA A 174 7.79 12.32 -4.23
C ALA A 174 9.09 12.95 -4.75
N GLY A 175 10.20 12.73 -4.07
CA GLY A 175 11.52 13.17 -4.54
C GLY A 175 11.94 12.52 -5.85
N LEU A 176 11.65 11.24 -6.03
CA LEU A 176 11.98 10.52 -7.26
C LEU A 176 11.15 11.02 -8.46
N VAL A 177 9.89 11.37 -8.26
CA VAL A 177 9.02 11.92 -9.31
C VAL A 177 9.60 13.24 -9.82
N THR A 178 9.96 14.18 -8.95
CA THR A 178 10.55 15.46 -9.36
C THR A 178 11.88 15.27 -10.07
N GLU A 179 12.74 14.40 -9.58
CA GLU A 179 14.00 14.06 -10.23
C GLU A 179 13.78 13.45 -11.62
N THR A 180 12.79 12.59 -11.77
CA THR A 180 12.45 11.95 -13.06
C THR A 180 11.94 12.99 -14.06
N VAL A 181 11.07 13.90 -13.64
CA VAL A 181 10.59 15.01 -14.50
C VAL A 181 11.77 15.84 -14.97
N ASP A 182 12.68 16.23 -14.07
CA ASP A 182 13.89 17.01 -14.44
C ASP A 182 14.73 16.30 -15.51
N LEU A 183 14.95 14.99 -15.38
CA LEU A 183 15.68 14.21 -16.37
C LEU A 183 15.00 14.20 -17.73
N ILE A 184 13.68 14.04 -17.76
CA ILE A 184 12.89 14.06 -19.00
C ILE A 184 12.96 15.44 -19.66
N LEU A 185 12.82 16.51 -18.88
CA LEU A 185 12.86 17.89 -19.39
C LEU A 185 14.22 18.26 -19.99
N LYS A 186 15.30 17.74 -19.41
CA LYS A 186 16.67 17.97 -19.91
C LYS A 186 17.05 17.06 -21.07
N GLY A 187 16.21 16.08 -21.41
CA GLY A 187 16.55 15.07 -22.42
C GLY A 187 17.68 14.12 -21.99
N GLU A 188 17.91 13.98 -20.70
CA GLU A 188 18.99 13.16 -20.13
C GLU A 188 18.50 11.80 -19.60
N VAL A 189 17.30 11.38 -19.98
CA VAL A 189 16.73 10.10 -19.55
C VAL A 189 17.48 8.94 -20.19
N GLU A 190 18.02 8.07 -19.33
CA GLU A 190 18.51 6.74 -19.68
C GLU A 190 17.57 5.69 -19.12
N THR A 191 17.09 4.79 -19.95
CA THR A 191 16.17 3.74 -19.54
C THR A 191 16.84 2.38 -19.53
N VAL A 192 16.41 1.52 -18.60
CA VAL A 192 16.90 0.15 -18.46
C VAL A 192 15.74 -0.83 -18.59
N PRO A 193 15.83 -1.82 -19.51
CA PRO A 193 14.84 -2.88 -19.58
C PRO A 193 14.78 -3.68 -18.29
N GLN A 194 13.56 -4.00 -17.82
CA GLN A 194 13.39 -4.79 -16.61
C GLN A 194 14.01 -6.19 -16.69
N GLU A 195 14.08 -6.75 -17.90
CA GLU A 195 14.66 -8.06 -18.19
C GLU A 195 16.15 -8.16 -17.82
N GLN A 196 16.84 -7.06 -17.67
CA GLN A 196 18.24 -7.03 -17.21
C GLN A 196 18.38 -7.38 -15.73
N PHE A 197 17.31 -7.34 -14.94
CA PHE A 197 17.33 -7.56 -13.50
C PHE A 197 17.02 -9.00 -13.10
N TYR A 198 16.65 -9.87 -14.04
CA TYR A 198 16.33 -11.27 -13.75
C TYR A 198 16.69 -12.17 -14.94
N LYS A 199 16.93 -13.45 -14.65
CA LYS A 199 17.21 -14.48 -15.67
C LYS A 199 15.97 -15.31 -15.99
N ASP A 200 15.16 -15.62 -14.98
CA ASP A 200 13.94 -16.41 -15.09
C ASP A 200 12.78 -15.62 -14.45
N GLU A 201 11.67 -15.50 -15.16
CA GLU A 201 10.46 -14.86 -14.65
C GLU A 201 9.91 -15.51 -13.38
N LYS A 202 10.25 -16.79 -13.14
CA LYS A 202 9.89 -17.50 -11.91
C LYS A 202 10.53 -16.91 -10.65
N ASP A 203 11.63 -16.17 -10.81
CA ASP A 203 12.31 -15.49 -9.70
C ASP A 203 11.63 -14.18 -9.32
N LEU A 204 10.64 -13.74 -10.10
CA LEU A 204 9.88 -12.53 -9.84
C LEU A 204 8.72 -12.82 -8.88
N ARG A 205 8.65 -12.07 -7.79
CA ARG A 205 7.56 -12.14 -6.84
C ARG A 205 6.46 -11.16 -7.23
N PRO A 206 5.20 -11.63 -7.35
CA PRO A 206 4.07 -10.77 -7.67
C PRO A 206 3.55 -10.01 -6.44
N ALA A 207 2.76 -8.99 -6.69
CA ALA A 207 2.06 -8.23 -5.65
C ALA A 207 0.55 -8.18 -5.95
N PRO A 208 -0.15 -9.32 -5.85
CA PRO A 208 -1.57 -9.37 -6.17
C PRO A 208 -2.40 -8.53 -5.20
N LYS A 209 -3.57 -8.13 -5.66
CA LYS A 209 -4.53 -7.41 -4.83
C LYS A 209 -4.86 -8.21 -3.56
N ILE A 210 -4.94 -7.51 -2.44
CA ILE A 210 -5.25 -8.08 -1.14
C ILE A 210 -6.75 -7.96 -0.89
N PHE A 211 -7.39 -9.11 -0.60
CA PHE A 211 -8.79 -9.22 -0.24
C PHE A 211 -8.93 -9.53 1.25
N LYS A 212 -10.13 -9.39 1.79
CA LYS A 212 -10.39 -9.70 3.20
C LYS A 212 -9.94 -11.11 3.58
N GLU A 213 -10.24 -12.10 2.76
CA GLU A 213 -9.85 -13.50 3.03
C GLU A 213 -8.33 -13.70 2.98
N THR A 214 -7.62 -12.93 2.17
CA THR A 214 -6.14 -12.95 2.14
C THR A 214 -5.55 -12.57 3.49
N CYS A 215 -6.24 -11.74 4.27
CA CYS A 215 -5.78 -11.21 5.55
C CYS A 215 -6.02 -12.16 6.73
N ARG A 216 -6.67 -13.31 6.51
CA ARG A 216 -6.87 -14.30 7.57
C ARG A 216 -5.54 -14.93 7.97
N ILE A 217 -5.25 -14.95 9.27
CA ILE A 217 -4.02 -15.52 9.82
C ILE A 217 -4.08 -17.04 9.77
N ASP A 218 -3.04 -17.68 9.23
CA ASP A 218 -2.80 -19.11 9.32
C ASP A 218 -1.80 -19.40 10.46
N TRP A 219 -2.31 -19.78 11.60
CA TRP A 219 -1.51 -20.04 12.79
C TRP A 219 -0.58 -21.26 12.68
N LYS A 220 -0.76 -22.11 11.68
CA LYS A 220 0.08 -23.28 11.41
C LYS A 220 1.40 -22.93 10.73
N ARG A 221 1.57 -21.69 10.30
CA ARG A 221 2.81 -21.22 9.70
C ARG A 221 3.89 -20.99 10.78
N PRO A 222 5.17 -20.95 10.40
CA PRO A 222 6.24 -20.55 11.30
C PRO A 222 6.00 -19.17 11.91
N MET A 223 6.47 -18.97 13.14
CA MET A 223 6.30 -17.71 13.88
C MET A 223 6.73 -16.49 13.08
N ASN A 224 7.89 -16.56 12.42
CA ASN A 224 8.43 -15.46 11.61
C ASN A 224 7.51 -15.09 10.43
N THR A 225 6.94 -16.10 9.78
CA THR A 225 6.00 -15.92 8.67
C THR A 225 4.73 -15.21 9.14
N ILE A 226 4.17 -15.63 10.26
CA ILE A 226 2.97 -15.00 10.84
C ILE A 226 3.28 -13.56 11.29
N TYR A 227 4.41 -13.36 11.95
CA TYR A 227 4.87 -12.05 12.39
C TYR A 227 4.95 -11.06 11.22
N ASN A 228 5.60 -11.44 10.12
CA ASN A 228 5.72 -10.62 8.92
C ASN A 228 4.37 -10.38 8.23
N PHE A 229 3.51 -11.40 8.22
CA PHE A 229 2.16 -11.29 7.67
C PHE A 229 1.33 -10.23 8.42
N ILE A 230 1.36 -10.26 9.74
CA ILE A 230 0.63 -9.30 10.57
C ILE A 230 1.15 -7.88 10.35
N ARG A 231 2.46 -7.65 10.46
CA ARG A 231 3.03 -6.31 10.26
C ARG A 231 2.90 -5.80 8.83
N GLY A 232 2.90 -6.71 7.85
CA GLY A 232 2.70 -6.37 6.44
C GLY A 232 1.26 -5.97 6.07
N LEU A 233 0.31 -6.14 6.99
CA LEU A 233 -1.08 -5.75 6.83
C LEU A 233 -1.52 -4.66 7.83
N SER A 234 -0.65 -4.25 8.73
CA SER A 234 -0.96 -3.29 9.79
C SER A 234 -0.50 -1.87 9.41
N PRO A 235 -1.31 -0.85 9.63
CA PRO A 235 -2.61 -0.86 10.32
C PRO A 235 -3.81 -1.18 9.42
N TYR A 236 -3.62 -1.23 8.11
CA TYR A 236 -4.69 -1.46 7.14
C TYR A 236 -4.19 -2.36 5.99
N PRO A 237 -4.98 -3.33 5.55
CA PRO A 237 -6.37 -3.68 5.97
C PRO A 237 -6.49 -4.39 7.31
N ALA A 238 -5.42 -4.79 7.93
CA ALA A 238 -5.22 -5.56 9.16
C ALA A 238 -5.43 -7.08 8.96
N ALA A 239 -4.50 -7.84 9.53
CA ALA A 239 -4.64 -9.28 9.64
C ALA A 239 -5.72 -9.62 10.67
N TRP A 240 -6.47 -10.69 10.45
CA TRP A 240 -7.55 -11.08 11.34
C TRP A 240 -7.55 -12.59 11.61
N ALA A 241 -8.14 -12.94 12.72
CA ALA A 241 -8.39 -14.31 13.14
C ALA A 241 -9.75 -14.40 13.81
N GLU A 242 -10.16 -15.61 14.15
CA GLU A 242 -11.35 -15.84 14.93
C GLU A 242 -11.01 -16.33 16.34
N LEU A 243 -11.64 -15.73 17.32
CA LEU A 243 -11.70 -16.27 18.68
C LEU A 243 -12.82 -17.29 18.73
N ALA A 244 -12.47 -18.55 18.94
CA ALA A 244 -13.40 -19.67 19.01
C ALA A 244 -13.30 -20.34 20.37
N SER A 245 -14.40 -20.95 20.80
CA SER A 245 -14.46 -21.69 22.06
C SER A 245 -15.13 -23.05 21.84
N ASP A 246 -14.72 -24.03 22.63
CA ASP A 246 -15.40 -25.34 22.69
C ASP A 246 -16.72 -25.26 23.49
N ASP A 247 -16.93 -24.16 24.24
CA ASP A 247 -18.20 -23.91 24.93
C ASP A 247 -19.25 -23.37 23.95
N GLU A 248 -20.32 -24.13 23.73
CA GLU A 248 -21.43 -23.76 22.84
C GLU A 248 -22.14 -22.47 23.21
N ASN A 249 -22.02 -22.01 24.47
CA ASN A 249 -22.55 -20.74 24.94
C ASN A 249 -21.71 -19.54 24.54
N GLN A 250 -20.49 -19.75 24.05
CA GLN A 250 -19.58 -18.69 23.62
C GLN A 250 -19.65 -18.54 22.09
N LYS A 251 -19.91 -17.32 21.63
CA LYS A 251 -19.95 -17.00 20.22
C LYS A 251 -18.52 -16.82 19.67
N ARG A 252 -18.33 -17.34 18.46
CA ARG A 252 -17.14 -17.07 17.66
C ARG A 252 -17.09 -15.58 17.32
N GLN A 253 -15.92 -14.94 17.49
CA GLN A 253 -15.75 -13.51 17.29
C GLN A 253 -14.52 -13.24 16.43
N THR A 254 -14.66 -12.32 15.49
CA THR A 254 -13.53 -11.88 14.66
C THR A 254 -12.69 -10.87 15.43
N VAL A 255 -11.37 -11.04 15.37
CA VAL A 255 -10.39 -10.14 15.98
C VAL A 255 -9.34 -9.74 14.96
N LYS A 256 -9.07 -8.44 14.86
CA LYS A 256 -7.93 -7.90 14.10
C LYS A 256 -6.72 -7.81 15.00
N ILE A 257 -5.56 -8.17 14.47
CA ILE A 257 -4.29 -8.14 15.20
C ILE A 257 -3.34 -7.19 14.47
N TYR A 258 -2.83 -6.20 15.20
CA TYR A 258 -2.06 -5.11 14.61
C TYR A 258 -0.56 -5.20 14.91
N GLN A 259 -0.21 -5.65 16.11
CA GLN A 259 1.17 -5.68 16.56
C GLN A 259 1.40 -6.91 17.42
N THR A 260 2.51 -7.59 17.17
CA THR A 260 2.92 -8.79 17.91
C THR A 260 4.41 -8.74 18.23
N GLU A 261 4.82 -9.61 19.13
CA GLU A 261 6.20 -9.84 19.52
C GLU A 261 6.50 -11.32 19.44
N LYS A 262 7.64 -11.66 18.83
CA LYS A 262 8.07 -13.06 18.70
C LYS A 262 8.69 -13.55 19.98
N ARG A 263 8.25 -14.73 20.45
CA ARG A 263 8.81 -15.43 21.60
C ARG A 263 9.14 -16.86 21.23
N GLU A 264 10.39 -17.15 20.97
CA GLU A 264 10.86 -18.49 20.68
C GLU A 264 10.76 -19.37 21.93
N ALA A 265 10.16 -20.53 21.79
CA ALA A 265 10.07 -21.53 22.86
C ALA A 265 9.70 -22.89 22.29
N ALA A 266 10.35 -23.93 22.77
CA ALA A 266 9.88 -25.29 22.51
C ALA A 266 8.67 -25.57 23.42
N HIS A 267 7.59 -26.08 22.85
CA HIS A 267 6.38 -26.45 23.58
C HIS A 267 5.59 -27.54 22.83
N SER A 268 4.65 -28.14 23.52
CA SER A 268 3.73 -29.13 22.98
C SER A 268 2.25 -28.70 23.04
N PHE A 269 2.01 -27.41 23.18
CA PHE A 269 0.66 -26.86 23.19
C PHE A 269 0.03 -26.89 21.80
N ALA A 270 -1.30 -27.01 21.77
CA ALA A 270 -2.04 -26.96 20.51
C ALA A 270 -1.84 -25.61 19.81
N ILE A 271 -1.65 -25.65 18.50
CA ILE A 271 -1.54 -24.44 17.68
C ILE A 271 -2.81 -23.60 17.82
N GLY A 272 -2.64 -22.30 18.07
CA GLY A 272 -3.75 -21.37 18.28
C GLY A 272 -4.22 -21.27 19.73
N SER A 273 -3.72 -22.12 20.63
CA SER A 273 -4.07 -22.02 22.06
C SER A 273 -3.58 -20.71 22.67
N ILE A 274 -4.40 -20.14 23.54
CA ILE A 274 -4.12 -18.85 24.17
C ILE A 274 -3.58 -19.08 25.58
N HIS A 275 -2.45 -18.45 25.86
CA HIS A 275 -1.77 -18.46 27.15
C HIS A 275 -1.67 -17.03 27.67
N THR A 276 -2.16 -16.80 28.89
CA THR A 276 -2.30 -15.46 29.46
C THR A 276 -2.20 -15.49 30.96
N ASP A 277 -1.75 -14.39 31.55
CA ASP A 277 -1.88 -14.15 33.01
C ASP A 277 -3.23 -13.53 33.38
N GLY A 278 -4.10 -13.31 32.36
CA GLY A 278 -5.40 -12.68 32.53
C GLY A 278 -5.36 -11.16 32.75
N LYS A 279 -4.18 -10.56 32.69
CA LYS A 279 -3.97 -9.16 33.10
C LYS A 279 -3.06 -8.37 32.14
N ASN A 280 -1.90 -8.91 31.78
CA ASN A 280 -0.86 -8.16 31.09
C ASN A 280 -0.54 -8.65 29.69
N TYR A 281 -0.64 -9.95 29.41
CA TYR A 281 -0.22 -10.50 28.13
C TYR A 281 -1.18 -11.54 27.58
N ILE A 282 -1.16 -11.66 26.25
CA ILE A 282 -1.88 -12.67 25.47
C ILE A 282 -0.87 -13.30 24.51
N ASP A 283 -0.53 -14.57 24.74
CA ASP A 283 0.36 -15.34 23.89
C ASP A 283 -0.44 -16.38 23.10
N VAL A 284 -0.23 -16.45 21.81
CA VAL A 284 -0.83 -17.48 20.93
C VAL A 284 0.25 -18.48 20.56
N ALA A 285 0.00 -19.77 20.85
CA ALA A 285 0.93 -20.84 20.53
C ALA A 285 1.00 -21.06 19.02
N VAL A 286 2.22 -21.08 18.50
CA VAL A 286 2.55 -21.39 17.11
C VAL A 286 3.59 -22.51 17.10
N GLU A 287 4.00 -22.98 15.92
CA GLU A 287 4.86 -24.17 15.80
C GLU A 287 6.16 -24.10 16.61
N ASP A 288 6.82 -22.97 16.57
CA ASP A 288 8.19 -22.75 17.10
C ASP A 288 8.25 -21.73 18.25
N GLY A 289 7.10 -21.41 18.85
CA GLY A 289 7.05 -20.49 19.97
C GLY A 289 5.67 -19.91 20.20
N PHE A 290 5.66 -18.65 20.63
CA PHE A 290 4.44 -17.88 20.88
C PHE A 290 4.53 -16.53 20.18
N LEU A 291 3.40 -16.08 19.63
CA LEU A 291 3.23 -14.69 19.23
C LEU A 291 2.49 -13.97 20.35
N ARG A 292 3.16 -13.02 20.98
CA ARG A 292 2.57 -12.13 21.97
C ARG A 292 1.82 -11.02 21.28
N ILE A 293 0.53 -10.95 21.49
CA ILE A 293 -0.33 -9.91 20.92
C ILE A 293 -0.17 -8.63 21.74
N LEU A 294 0.30 -7.55 21.12
CA LEU A 294 0.48 -6.26 21.77
C LEU A 294 -0.69 -5.33 21.53
N SER A 295 -1.31 -5.39 20.36
CA SER A 295 -2.41 -4.53 19.95
C SER A 295 -3.41 -5.31 19.10
N LEU A 296 -4.69 -5.20 19.42
CA LEU A 296 -5.76 -5.95 18.76
C LEU A 296 -7.07 -5.17 18.78
N GLN A 297 -8.04 -5.64 18.00
CA GLN A 297 -9.38 -5.06 17.92
C GLN A 297 -10.43 -6.15 17.73
N LEU A 298 -11.28 -6.32 18.72
CA LEU A 298 -12.46 -7.16 18.60
C LEU A 298 -13.49 -6.49 17.68
N ALA A 299 -14.23 -7.29 16.89
CA ALA A 299 -15.27 -6.77 16.01
C ALA A 299 -16.27 -5.88 16.78
N GLY A 300 -16.51 -4.68 16.26
CA GLY A 300 -17.38 -3.68 16.88
C GLY A 300 -16.80 -2.89 18.04
N LYS A 301 -15.54 -3.14 18.37
CA LYS A 301 -14.83 -2.45 19.46
C LYS A 301 -13.69 -1.59 18.91
N LYS A 302 -13.00 -0.86 19.81
CA LYS A 302 -11.81 -0.07 19.48
C LYS A 302 -10.56 -0.94 19.43
N ARG A 303 -9.56 -0.51 18.65
CA ARG A 303 -8.19 -1.01 18.78
C ARG A 303 -7.65 -0.66 20.16
N MET A 304 -7.04 -1.63 20.83
CA MET A 304 -6.52 -1.45 22.18
C MET A 304 -5.31 -2.35 22.45
N SER A 305 -4.58 -2.04 23.52
CA SER A 305 -3.50 -2.89 24.01
C SER A 305 -4.04 -4.22 24.58
N ALA A 306 -3.17 -5.22 24.70
CA ALA A 306 -3.53 -6.48 25.33
C ALA A 306 -4.02 -6.27 26.78
N HIS A 307 -3.37 -5.38 27.53
CA HIS A 307 -3.76 -5.04 28.89
C HIS A 307 -5.19 -4.49 28.95
N ASP A 308 -5.51 -3.50 28.14
CA ASP A 308 -6.85 -2.91 28.09
C ASP A 308 -7.90 -3.92 27.63
N PHE A 309 -7.56 -4.75 26.64
CA PHE A 309 -8.42 -5.83 26.17
C PHE A 309 -8.77 -6.81 27.32
N LEU A 310 -7.77 -7.26 28.08
CA LEU A 310 -7.95 -8.18 29.18
C LEU A 310 -8.78 -7.60 30.34
N ASN A 311 -8.75 -6.29 30.52
CA ASN A 311 -9.62 -5.61 31.50
C ASN A 311 -11.11 -5.74 31.14
N GLY A 312 -11.45 -5.73 29.85
CA GLY A 312 -12.82 -5.84 29.38
C GLY A 312 -13.26 -7.24 28.92
N PHE A 313 -12.31 -8.18 28.78
CA PHE A 313 -12.58 -9.53 28.26
C PHE A 313 -12.00 -10.58 29.21
N LYS A 314 -12.73 -10.87 30.29
CA LYS A 314 -12.26 -11.74 31.37
C LYS A 314 -12.25 -13.23 31.04
N GLN A 315 -12.96 -13.64 29.98
CA GLN A 315 -13.15 -15.04 29.61
C GLN A 315 -12.21 -15.52 28.50
N ILE A 316 -11.13 -14.79 28.23
CA ILE A 316 -10.20 -15.10 27.12
C ILE A 316 -9.63 -16.54 27.21
N SER A 317 -9.48 -17.07 28.45
CA SER A 317 -8.99 -18.43 28.67
C SER A 317 -9.92 -19.54 28.15
N LEU A 318 -11.18 -19.21 27.87
CA LEU A 318 -12.14 -20.12 27.24
C LEU A 318 -12.02 -20.21 25.73
N PHE A 319 -11.17 -19.38 25.14
CA PHE A 319 -11.04 -19.24 23.70
C PHE A 319 -9.66 -19.70 23.19
N HIS A 320 -9.63 -20.00 21.91
CA HIS A 320 -8.40 -20.20 21.14
C HIS A 320 -8.52 -19.46 19.82
N MET A 321 -7.40 -19.27 19.13
CA MET A 321 -7.36 -18.62 17.81
C MET A 321 -7.51 -19.65 16.70
N GLU A 322 -8.36 -19.31 15.71
CA GLU A 322 -8.51 -20.04 14.46
C GLU A 322 -8.29 -19.15 13.23
#